data_34fded5f35bd6c04391c7212bb454fbd
#
_entry.id   34fded5f35bd6c04391c7212bb454fbd
#
_cell.length_a   1.000
_cell.length_b   1.000
_cell.length_c   1.000
_cell.angle_alpha   90.00
_cell.angle_beta   90.00
_cell.angle_gamma   90.00
#
_symmetry.space_group_name_H-M   'P 1'
#
loop_
_entity.id
_entity.type
_entity.pdbx_description
1 polymer ?
#
loop_
_entity_poly.entity_id
_entity_poly.type
_entity_poly.pdbx_seq_one_letter_code
_entity_poly.pdbx_strand_id
1 'polypeptide(L)'
;MEISVVIVTLGGSRLLHRCIASVAEGRVRPREIVLVDQGPGDDLEEIRTVLAGSGVELVHVAIERSGVSKARNLGAAAAGGDHIAFTDDDCVPDGDWLAALVAGMERGPVLAATGRVLPLEEGRPGLVAVSLRTDPREHTFAGGERYAPWEIGTGGNLLIERGTFSAIGGFNVDFGPGAKFRAAEDIELLERVIAHGASIRYSPAAIVYHELKRPVDRLERGIPYGFGMGALIARLPRGARRWTARRYVRMQTRDLGTAVLRLRLWRAAEAVLMLVGATAGRIAGIGRRDRRARRGP
;
A
#
# COMPACT_ATOMS: atom_id res chain seq x y z
N MET A 1 10.36 4.43 -20.44
CA MET A 1 9.66 3.80 -19.33
C MET A 1 8.22 3.65 -19.73
N GLU A 2 7.78 2.42 -20.00
CA GLU A 2 6.37 2.11 -20.26
C GLU A 2 5.71 1.67 -18.94
N ILE A 3 4.65 2.36 -18.52
CA ILE A 3 4.03 2.17 -17.23
C ILE A 3 2.64 1.57 -17.41
N SER A 4 2.36 0.49 -16.68
CA SER A 4 1.00 -0.01 -16.45
C SER A 4 0.54 0.40 -15.05
N VAL A 5 -0.66 0.96 -14.93
CA VAL A 5 -1.26 1.26 -13.63
C VAL A 5 -2.23 0.15 -13.25
N VAL A 6 -1.98 -0.52 -12.13
CA VAL A 6 -2.85 -1.57 -11.60
C VAL A 6 -3.76 -0.98 -10.52
N ILE A 7 -5.06 -1.10 -10.71
CA ILE A 7 -6.11 -0.71 -9.76
C ILE A 7 -6.92 -1.96 -9.43
N VAL A 8 -7.11 -2.22 -8.13
CA VAL A 8 -7.91 -3.35 -7.65
C VAL A 8 -9.19 -2.81 -7.02
N THR A 9 -10.34 -3.33 -7.42
CA THR A 9 -11.64 -2.96 -6.85
C THR A 9 -12.40 -4.19 -6.34
N LEU A 10 -13.32 -3.94 -5.41
CA LEU A 10 -14.35 -4.89 -4.98
C LEU A 10 -15.70 -4.55 -5.62
N GLY A 11 -15.73 -3.58 -6.52
CA GLY A 11 -16.90 -2.99 -7.12
C GLY A 11 -17.59 -1.94 -6.24
N GLY A 12 -18.27 -0.99 -6.88
CA GLY A 12 -19.07 0.04 -6.20
C GLY A 12 -18.28 1.12 -5.48
N SER A 13 -16.98 1.27 -5.74
CA SER A 13 -16.21 2.42 -5.23
C SER A 13 -16.69 3.71 -5.89
N ARG A 14 -17.15 4.67 -5.09
CA ARG A 14 -17.60 5.99 -5.58
C ARG A 14 -16.47 6.81 -6.21
N LEU A 15 -15.23 6.45 -5.97
CA LEU A 15 -14.06 7.17 -6.45
C LEU A 15 -13.36 6.47 -7.62
N LEU A 16 -13.76 5.25 -8.00
CA LEU A 16 -13.09 4.50 -9.06
C LEU A 16 -12.98 5.30 -10.37
N HIS A 17 -14.09 5.87 -10.86
CA HIS A 17 -14.07 6.69 -12.09
C HIS A 17 -13.18 7.92 -11.96
N ARG A 18 -13.19 8.57 -10.79
CA ARG A 18 -12.34 9.71 -10.50
C ARG A 18 -10.87 9.32 -10.39
N CYS A 19 -10.57 8.15 -9.82
CA CYS A 19 -9.23 7.56 -9.79
C CYS A 19 -8.71 7.33 -11.22
N ILE A 20 -9.50 6.64 -12.05
CA ILE A 20 -9.15 6.34 -13.43
C ILE A 20 -8.97 7.62 -14.27
N ALA A 21 -9.87 8.59 -14.14
CA ALA A 21 -9.77 9.87 -14.83
C ALA A 21 -8.48 10.62 -14.45
N SER A 22 -8.17 10.72 -13.15
CA SER A 22 -6.97 11.43 -12.68
C SER A 22 -5.68 10.78 -13.17
N VAL A 23 -5.65 9.44 -13.29
CA VAL A 23 -4.51 8.72 -13.88
C VAL A 23 -4.38 9.01 -15.37
N ALA A 24 -5.50 8.97 -16.12
CA ALA A 24 -5.52 9.16 -17.57
C ALA A 24 -5.22 10.61 -17.99
N GLU A 25 -5.57 11.59 -17.16
CA GLU A 25 -5.37 13.03 -17.39
C GLU A 25 -4.02 13.52 -16.84
N GLY A 26 -3.27 12.69 -16.13
CA GLY A 26 -1.98 13.03 -15.54
C GLY A 26 -0.95 13.51 -16.58
N ARG A 27 0.03 14.30 -16.13
CA ARG A 27 1.11 14.84 -16.98
C ARG A 27 1.94 13.73 -17.66
N VAL A 28 2.19 12.63 -16.97
CA VAL A 28 2.70 11.38 -17.53
C VAL A 28 1.54 10.41 -17.59
N ARG A 29 1.17 10.01 -18.80
CA ARG A 29 0.10 9.03 -19.03
C ARG A 29 0.68 7.62 -19.03
N PRO A 30 0.05 6.65 -18.38
CA PRO A 30 0.45 5.26 -18.51
C PRO A 30 0.11 4.74 -19.91
N ARG A 31 0.75 3.65 -20.30
CA ARG A 31 0.35 2.85 -21.47
C ARG A 31 -1.07 2.32 -21.31
N GLU A 32 -1.37 1.81 -20.13
CA GLU A 32 -2.63 1.14 -19.82
C GLU A 32 -2.99 1.27 -18.35
N ILE A 33 -4.28 1.10 -18.06
CA ILE A 33 -4.83 0.84 -16.74
C ILE A 33 -5.32 -0.61 -16.71
N VAL A 34 -4.76 -1.40 -15.81
CA VAL A 34 -5.20 -2.78 -15.54
C VAL A 34 -6.15 -2.73 -14.35
N LEU A 35 -7.45 -2.82 -14.62
CA LEU A 35 -8.50 -2.87 -13.62
C LEU A 35 -8.77 -4.33 -13.24
N VAL A 36 -8.46 -4.70 -12.00
CA VAL A 36 -8.75 -6.03 -11.44
C VAL A 36 -10.00 -5.95 -10.60
N ASP A 37 -11.08 -6.48 -11.12
CA ASP A 37 -12.40 -6.44 -10.51
C ASP A 37 -12.72 -7.75 -9.79
N GLN A 38 -12.97 -7.66 -8.49
CA GLN A 38 -13.33 -8.78 -7.59
C GLN A 38 -14.79 -8.73 -7.14
N GLY A 39 -15.57 -7.82 -7.70
CA GLY A 39 -16.95 -7.53 -7.32
C GLY A 39 -17.97 -7.96 -8.36
N PRO A 40 -19.19 -7.45 -8.23
CA PRO A 40 -20.28 -7.72 -9.16
C PRO A 40 -20.10 -7.05 -10.51
N GLY A 41 -18.99 -6.35 -10.73
CA GLY A 41 -18.67 -5.55 -11.92
C GLY A 41 -18.98 -4.06 -11.72
N ASP A 42 -18.05 -3.22 -12.15
CA ASP A 42 -18.29 -1.79 -12.33
C ASP A 42 -18.79 -1.53 -13.76
N ASP A 43 -19.36 -0.37 -14.03
CA ASP A 43 -19.81 -0.02 -15.39
C ASP A 43 -18.60 0.23 -16.31
N LEU A 44 -18.22 -0.80 -17.06
CA LEU A 44 -17.08 -0.73 -17.97
C LEU A 44 -17.30 0.25 -19.13
N GLU A 45 -18.53 0.49 -19.55
CA GLU A 45 -18.83 1.46 -20.61
C GLU A 45 -18.62 2.89 -20.11
N GLU A 46 -18.99 3.16 -18.85
CA GLU A 46 -18.69 4.44 -18.23
C GLU A 46 -17.18 4.64 -18.09
N ILE A 47 -16.43 3.61 -17.65
CA ILE A 47 -14.97 3.65 -17.57
C ILE A 47 -14.32 3.88 -18.94
N ARG A 48 -14.79 3.21 -19.99
CA ARG A 48 -14.30 3.44 -21.37
C ARG A 48 -14.59 4.86 -21.84
N THR A 49 -15.74 5.41 -21.45
CA THR A 49 -16.09 6.81 -21.74
C THR A 49 -15.13 7.78 -21.04
N VAL A 50 -14.78 7.52 -19.79
CA VAL A 50 -13.77 8.31 -19.04
C VAL A 50 -12.42 8.28 -19.73
N LEU A 51 -12.02 7.14 -20.30
CA LEU A 51 -10.74 6.96 -20.98
C LEU A 51 -10.76 7.44 -22.45
N ALA A 52 -11.92 7.78 -23.00
CA ALA A 52 -12.05 8.16 -24.40
C ALA A 52 -11.15 9.36 -24.76
N GLY A 53 -10.33 9.20 -25.78
CA GLY A 53 -9.38 10.24 -26.24
C GLY A 53 -8.13 10.43 -25.38
N SER A 54 -7.98 9.72 -24.26
CA SER A 54 -6.78 9.80 -23.42
C SER A 54 -5.55 9.11 -24.04
N GLY A 55 -5.77 8.11 -24.90
CA GLY A 55 -4.73 7.22 -25.43
C GLY A 55 -4.29 6.13 -24.44
N VAL A 56 -4.96 6.00 -23.28
CA VAL A 56 -4.68 4.99 -22.27
C VAL A 56 -5.57 3.77 -22.52
N GLU A 57 -4.97 2.58 -22.63
CA GLU A 57 -5.70 1.33 -22.80
C GLU A 57 -6.34 0.86 -21.50
N LEU A 58 -7.55 0.26 -21.56
CA LEU A 58 -8.17 -0.43 -20.43
C LEU A 58 -8.01 -1.94 -20.58
N VAL A 59 -7.28 -2.54 -19.67
CA VAL A 59 -7.19 -4.00 -19.51
C VAL A 59 -8.08 -4.39 -18.32
N HIS A 60 -9.19 -5.08 -18.56
CA HIS A 60 -10.10 -5.52 -17.50
C HIS A 60 -9.88 -6.99 -17.17
N VAL A 61 -9.67 -7.29 -15.87
CA VAL A 61 -9.42 -8.62 -15.32
C VAL A 61 -10.49 -8.91 -14.26
N ALA A 62 -11.55 -9.60 -14.64
CA ALA A 62 -12.58 -10.05 -13.70
C ALA A 62 -12.14 -11.33 -12.98
N ILE A 63 -12.21 -11.34 -11.66
CA ILE A 63 -11.83 -12.49 -10.82
C ILE A 63 -12.81 -12.65 -9.64
N GLU A 64 -12.88 -13.84 -9.09
CA GLU A 64 -13.55 -14.05 -7.82
C GLU A 64 -12.78 -13.36 -6.68
N ARG A 65 -13.50 -12.97 -5.62
CA ARG A 65 -12.93 -12.33 -4.45
C ARG A 65 -11.83 -13.18 -3.82
N SER A 66 -10.59 -12.71 -3.88
CA SER A 66 -9.40 -13.48 -3.52
C SER A 66 -8.40 -12.75 -2.62
N GLY A 67 -8.74 -11.52 -2.20
CA GLY A 67 -7.89 -10.65 -1.41
C GLY A 67 -6.96 -9.77 -2.26
N VAL A 68 -6.56 -8.62 -1.68
CA VAL A 68 -5.86 -7.55 -2.40
C VAL A 68 -4.51 -7.99 -2.98
N SER A 69 -3.72 -8.76 -2.24
CA SER A 69 -2.39 -9.22 -2.68
C SER A 69 -2.46 -10.11 -3.90
N LYS A 70 -3.40 -11.06 -3.92
CA LYS A 70 -3.59 -11.94 -5.07
C LYS A 70 -4.12 -11.15 -6.28
N ALA A 71 -5.05 -10.24 -6.05
CA ALA A 71 -5.59 -9.40 -7.12
C ALA A 71 -4.51 -8.48 -7.73
N ARG A 72 -3.69 -7.80 -6.90
CA ARG A 72 -2.57 -6.99 -7.40
C ARG A 72 -1.55 -7.83 -8.19
N ASN A 73 -1.27 -9.08 -7.76
CA ASN A 73 -0.39 -9.98 -8.50
C ASN A 73 -0.96 -10.38 -9.86
N LEU A 74 -2.28 -10.63 -9.95
CA LEU A 74 -2.95 -10.92 -11.22
C LEU A 74 -2.95 -9.70 -12.15
N GLY A 75 -3.19 -8.50 -11.60
CA GLY A 75 -3.06 -7.26 -12.36
C GLY A 75 -1.64 -7.03 -12.88
N ALA A 76 -0.63 -7.26 -12.05
CA ALA A 76 0.77 -7.16 -12.45
C ALA A 76 1.15 -8.20 -13.52
N ALA A 77 0.56 -9.39 -13.50
CA ALA A 77 0.76 -10.41 -14.52
C ALA A 77 0.11 -10.05 -15.86
N ALA A 78 -1.01 -9.33 -15.84
CA ALA A 78 -1.69 -8.82 -17.04
C ALA A 78 -1.04 -7.55 -17.61
N ALA A 79 -0.20 -6.85 -16.82
CA ALA A 79 0.45 -5.62 -17.21
C ALA A 79 1.49 -5.82 -18.33
N GLY A 80 1.43 -4.98 -19.37
CA GLY A 80 2.36 -5.00 -20.51
C GLY A 80 3.58 -4.08 -20.36
N GLY A 81 3.53 -3.08 -19.46
CA GLY A 81 4.62 -2.12 -19.22
C GLY A 81 5.85 -2.74 -18.58
N ASP A 82 7.00 -2.07 -18.68
CA ASP A 82 8.24 -2.42 -18.01
C ASP A 82 8.28 -1.96 -16.54
N HIS A 83 7.37 -1.09 -16.15
CA HIS A 83 7.13 -0.60 -14.79
C HIS A 83 5.66 -0.75 -14.42
N ILE A 84 5.40 -1.05 -13.17
CA ILE A 84 4.05 -1.23 -12.64
C ILE A 84 3.83 -0.20 -11.55
N ALA A 85 2.82 0.65 -11.73
CA ALA A 85 2.33 1.53 -10.68
C ALA A 85 1.07 0.91 -10.04
N PHE A 86 0.94 1.07 -8.73
CA PHE A 86 -0.24 0.62 -7.98
C PHE A 86 -0.90 1.82 -7.31
N THR A 87 -2.22 1.90 -7.44
CA THR A 87 -3.07 2.79 -6.65
C THR A 87 -4.36 2.07 -6.27
N ASP A 88 -5.12 2.62 -5.32
CA ASP A 88 -6.34 2.00 -4.84
C ASP A 88 -7.58 2.70 -5.43
N ASP A 89 -8.71 1.98 -5.51
CA ASP A 89 -9.96 2.47 -6.11
C ASP A 89 -10.64 3.58 -5.27
N ASP A 90 -10.21 3.78 -4.02
CA ASP A 90 -10.64 4.86 -3.12
C ASP A 90 -9.60 5.99 -3.00
N CYS A 91 -8.69 6.05 -3.96
CA CYS A 91 -7.65 7.06 -4.08
C CYS A 91 -7.84 7.92 -5.35
N VAL A 92 -7.36 9.17 -5.28
CA VAL A 92 -7.30 10.08 -6.44
C VAL A 92 -5.85 10.56 -6.56
N PRO A 93 -5.06 10.02 -7.51
CA PRO A 93 -3.73 10.52 -7.81
C PRO A 93 -3.72 11.99 -8.22
N ASP A 94 -2.68 12.73 -7.83
CA ASP A 94 -2.43 14.09 -8.33
C ASP A 94 -2.01 14.06 -9.80
N GLY A 95 -2.25 15.15 -10.55
CA GLY A 95 -1.88 15.22 -11.95
C GLY A 95 -0.38 15.03 -12.24
N ASP A 96 0.48 15.29 -11.26
CA ASP A 96 1.92 15.05 -11.32
C ASP A 96 2.37 13.72 -10.71
N TRP A 97 1.45 12.88 -10.24
CA TRP A 97 1.74 11.66 -9.50
C TRP A 97 2.76 10.74 -10.20
N LEU A 98 2.44 10.25 -11.41
CA LEU A 98 3.33 9.35 -12.16
C LEU A 98 4.63 10.04 -12.54
N ALA A 99 4.59 11.32 -12.91
CA ALA A 99 5.79 12.09 -13.24
C ALA A 99 6.76 12.18 -12.06
N ALA A 100 6.23 12.37 -10.84
CA ALA A 100 7.03 12.46 -9.63
C ALA A 100 7.61 11.10 -9.20
N LEU A 101 6.86 10.00 -9.40
CA LEU A 101 7.37 8.64 -9.17
C LEU A 101 8.49 8.29 -10.16
N VAL A 102 8.30 8.58 -11.46
CA VAL A 102 9.33 8.38 -12.51
C VAL A 102 10.60 9.15 -12.18
N ALA A 103 10.47 10.45 -11.90
CA ALA A 103 11.62 11.29 -11.52
C ALA A 103 12.35 10.76 -10.26
N GLY A 104 11.61 10.12 -9.34
CA GLY A 104 12.19 9.45 -8.18
C GLY A 104 13.03 8.24 -8.55
N MET A 105 12.65 7.48 -9.57
CA MET A 105 13.39 6.30 -10.02
C MET A 105 14.62 6.63 -10.87
N GLU A 106 14.60 7.74 -11.61
CA GLU A 106 15.72 8.15 -12.49
C GLU A 106 16.97 8.61 -11.72
N ARG A 107 16.85 8.87 -10.41
CA ARG A 107 17.95 9.39 -9.57
C ARG A 107 18.73 8.27 -8.88
N GLY A 108 19.52 7.52 -9.62
CA GLY A 108 20.43 6.47 -9.12
C GLY A 108 19.83 5.06 -9.22
N PRO A 109 20.42 4.06 -8.56
CA PRO A 109 19.99 2.65 -8.66
C PRO A 109 18.74 2.39 -7.81
N VAL A 110 17.64 3.05 -8.16
CA VAL A 110 16.34 2.96 -7.50
C VAL A 110 15.42 2.10 -8.35
N LEU A 111 14.87 1.03 -7.79
CA LEU A 111 14.02 0.07 -8.50
C LEU A 111 12.55 0.16 -8.07
N ALA A 112 12.24 1.01 -7.10
CA ALA A 112 10.87 1.36 -6.72
C ALA A 112 10.79 2.80 -6.18
N ALA A 113 9.65 3.45 -6.37
CA ALA A 113 9.35 4.76 -5.81
C ALA A 113 7.98 4.75 -5.12
N THR A 114 7.88 5.48 -4.02
CA THR A 114 6.65 5.70 -3.24
C THR A 114 6.46 7.19 -3.00
N GLY A 115 5.34 7.60 -2.42
CA GLY A 115 5.09 9.02 -2.19
C GLY A 115 4.12 9.31 -1.05
N ARG A 116 3.64 10.54 -1.01
CA ARG A 116 2.68 11.00 -0.01
C ARG A 116 1.29 10.43 -0.25
N VAL A 117 0.61 10.14 0.85
CA VAL A 117 -0.83 9.90 0.89
C VAL A 117 -1.44 10.97 1.78
N LEU A 118 -2.27 11.82 1.19
CA LEU A 118 -2.95 12.93 1.85
C LEU A 118 -4.46 12.68 1.89
N PRO A 119 -5.20 13.36 2.77
CA PRO A 119 -6.67 13.27 2.75
C PRO A 119 -7.22 13.93 1.50
N LEU A 120 -8.21 13.31 0.85
CA LEU A 120 -8.87 13.86 -0.34
C LEU A 120 -9.60 15.17 -0.04
N GLU A 121 -10.16 15.29 1.14
CA GLU A 121 -10.83 16.49 1.64
C GLU A 121 -10.35 16.78 3.06
N GLU A 122 -9.94 18.00 3.34
CA GLU A 122 -9.56 18.39 4.68
C GLU A 122 -10.78 18.83 5.51
N GLY A 123 -10.78 18.44 6.79
CA GLY A 123 -11.70 18.99 7.78
C GLY A 123 -13.17 18.62 7.63
N ARG A 124 -13.54 17.60 6.84
CA ARG A 124 -14.94 17.17 6.72
C ARG A 124 -15.47 16.60 8.02
N PRO A 125 -16.53 17.21 8.64
CA PRO A 125 -17.04 16.76 9.92
C PRO A 125 -17.45 15.28 9.93
N GLY A 126 -17.14 14.57 11.02
CA GLY A 126 -17.51 13.17 11.19
C GLY A 126 -16.65 12.16 10.44
N LEU A 127 -15.70 12.61 9.60
CA LEU A 127 -14.79 11.75 8.88
C LEU A 127 -13.34 11.96 9.36
N VAL A 128 -12.50 10.96 9.13
CA VAL A 128 -11.11 10.95 9.54
C VAL A 128 -10.21 10.43 8.42
N ALA A 129 -9.02 10.99 8.33
CA ALA A 129 -8.02 10.55 7.39
C ALA A 129 -7.41 9.20 7.80
N VAL A 130 -7.15 8.35 6.82
CA VAL A 130 -6.58 7.01 6.98
C VAL A 130 -5.36 6.84 6.07
N SER A 131 -4.52 5.85 6.37
CA SER A 131 -3.37 5.46 5.54
C SER A 131 -2.40 6.60 5.18
N LEU A 132 -2.37 7.66 5.99
CA LEU A 132 -1.61 8.86 5.68
C LEU A 132 -0.10 8.63 5.66
N ARG A 133 0.55 9.22 4.66
CA ARG A 133 1.98 9.38 4.53
C ARG A 133 2.29 10.83 4.17
N THR A 134 2.68 11.62 5.16
CA THR A 134 2.69 13.10 5.03
C THR A 134 4.08 13.73 5.12
N ASP A 135 5.16 12.94 5.22
CA ASP A 135 6.52 13.50 5.30
C ASP A 135 6.81 14.35 4.05
N PRO A 136 7.14 15.65 4.20
CA PRO A 136 7.43 16.50 3.07
C PRO A 136 8.87 16.36 2.54
N ARG A 137 9.71 15.52 3.18
CA ARG A 137 11.11 15.31 2.83
C ARG A 137 11.28 14.08 1.96
N GLU A 138 12.17 14.18 1.01
CA GLU A 138 12.61 13.05 0.19
C GLU A 138 13.51 12.11 1.00
N HIS A 139 13.35 10.81 0.83
CA HIS A 139 14.15 9.77 1.47
C HIS A 139 14.53 8.70 0.46
N THR A 140 15.68 8.06 0.69
CA THR A 140 16.03 6.79 0.01
C THR A 140 16.16 5.74 1.08
N PHE A 141 15.46 4.64 0.91
CA PHE A 141 15.53 3.48 1.79
C PHE A 141 16.34 2.38 1.10
N ALA A 142 17.38 1.90 1.77
CA ALA A 142 18.29 0.87 1.26
C ALA A 142 18.69 -0.11 2.37
N GLY A 143 19.28 -1.23 1.98
CA GLY A 143 19.81 -2.21 2.93
C GLY A 143 20.93 -1.62 3.79
N GLY A 144 20.97 -2.03 5.07
CA GLY A 144 21.96 -1.54 6.02
C GLY A 144 21.55 -0.31 6.84
N GLU A 145 20.53 0.41 6.41
CA GLU A 145 20.00 1.56 7.12
C GLU A 145 18.93 1.19 8.16
N ARG A 146 18.73 2.08 9.13
CA ARG A 146 17.66 1.93 10.14
C ARG A 146 16.49 2.83 9.79
N TYR A 147 15.40 2.22 9.38
CA TYR A 147 14.11 2.87 9.13
C TYR A 147 12.97 2.05 9.75
N ALA A 148 11.84 2.67 10.01
CA ALA A 148 10.65 1.91 10.37
C ALA A 148 9.93 1.46 9.09
N PRO A 149 9.53 0.19 8.96
CA PRO A 149 8.92 -0.34 7.73
C PRO A 149 7.75 0.50 7.20
N TRP A 150 6.92 1.05 8.09
CA TRP A 150 5.81 1.93 7.74
C TRP A 150 6.22 3.33 7.25
N GLU A 151 7.51 3.67 7.27
CA GLU A 151 8.03 4.93 6.73
C GLU A 151 8.37 4.86 5.24
N ILE A 152 8.47 3.67 4.66
CA ILE A 152 8.89 3.48 3.27
C ILE A 152 7.82 3.97 2.29
N GLY A 153 6.55 3.67 2.54
CA GLY A 153 5.44 4.04 1.67
C GLY A 153 4.21 3.15 1.86
N THR A 154 3.32 3.19 0.88
CA THR A 154 2.08 2.39 0.82
C THR A 154 1.90 1.75 -0.54
N GLY A 155 1.12 0.67 -0.61
CA GLY A 155 0.78 0.00 -1.86
C GLY A 155 -0.16 0.80 -2.77
N GLY A 156 -0.87 1.79 -2.23
CA GLY A 156 -1.72 2.70 -3.02
C GLY A 156 -0.96 3.89 -3.63
N ASN A 157 0.37 3.98 -3.39
CA ASN A 157 1.26 4.99 -4.02
C ASN A 157 2.64 4.36 -4.23
N LEU A 158 2.75 3.50 -5.24
CA LEU A 158 3.94 2.71 -5.52
C LEU A 158 4.18 2.62 -7.04
N LEU A 159 5.39 2.85 -7.48
CA LEU A 159 5.93 2.48 -8.80
C LEU A 159 7.10 1.51 -8.58
N ILE A 160 7.14 0.42 -9.32
CA ILE A 160 8.20 -0.59 -9.22
C ILE A 160 8.56 -1.13 -10.61
N GLU A 161 9.85 -1.40 -10.82
CA GLU A 161 10.31 -2.12 -12.01
C GLU A 161 9.72 -3.53 -12.03
N ARG A 162 9.14 -3.94 -13.16
CA ARG A 162 8.47 -5.23 -13.31
C ARG A 162 9.42 -6.42 -13.11
N GLY A 163 10.67 -6.29 -13.55
CA GLY A 163 11.69 -7.31 -13.34
C GLY A 163 11.96 -7.56 -11.86
N THR A 164 12.14 -6.50 -11.09
CA THR A 164 12.31 -6.55 -9.63
C THR A 164 11.08 -7.12 -8.94
N PHE A 165 9.87 -6.65 -9.31
CA PHE A 165 8.61 -7.17 -8.77
C PHE A 165 8.48 -8.69 -8.98
N SER A 166 8.81 -9.16 -10.18
CA SER A 166 8.76 -10.58 -10.52
C SER A 166 9.83 -11.39 -9.77
N ALA A 167 11.07 -10.87 -9.70
CA ALA A 167 12.19 -11.54 -9.03
C ALA A 167 11.94 -11.78 -7.53
N ILE A 168 11.24 -10.85 -6.86
CA ILE A 168 10.85 -11.02 -5.45
C ILE A 168 9.55 -11.81 -5.28
N GLY A 169 8.88 -12.23 -6.36
CA GLY A 169 7.65 -13.03 -6.34
C GLY A 169 6.37 -12.24 -6.04
N GLY A 170 6.34 -10.94 -6.31
CA GLY A 170 5.17 -10.08 -6.15
C GLY A 170 4.73 -9.90 -4.70
N PHE A 171 3.46 -9.53 -4.49
CA PHE A 171 2.85 -9.42 -3.16
C PHE A 171 2.71 -10.80 -2.52
N ASN A 172 3.02 -10.89 -1.22
CA ASN A 172 2.84 -12.11 -0.45
C ASN A 172 1.36 -12.31 -0.12
N VAL A 173 0.76 -13.35 -0.70
CA VAL A 173 -0.67 -13.66 -0.57
C VAL A 173 -1.12 -14.05 0.85
N ASP A 174 -0.20 -14.27 1.77
CA ASP A 174 -0.53 -14.45 3.19
C ASP A 174 -0.85 -13.10 3.89
N PHE A 175 -0.48 -11.94 3.30
CA PHE A 175 -0.69 -10.60 3.85
C PHE A 175 -1.77 -9.85 3.09
N GLY A 176 -2.35 -8.82 3.74
CA GLY A 176 -3.35 -7.92 3.16
C GLY A 176 -4.79 -8.26 3.51
N PRO A 177 -5.72 -7.33 3.24
CA PRO A 177 -7.15 -7.55 3.38
C PRO A 177 -7.63 -8.81 2.64
N GLY A 178 -8.41 -9.64 3.33
CA GLY A 178 -8.87 -10.93 2.80
C GLY A 178 -7.88 -12.07 2.94
N ALA A 179 -6.64 -11.81 3.41
CA ALA A 179 -5.60 -12.82 3.59
C ALA A 179 -5.39 -13.19 5.06
N LYS A 180 -4.53 -14.19 5.32
CA LYS A 180 -4.24 -14.73 6.65
C LYS A 180 -3.78 -13.68 7.66
N PHE A 181 -2.87 -12.78 7.27
CA PHE A 181 -2.31 -11.74 8.15
C PHE A 181 -3.05 -10.40 8.04
N ARG A 182 -4.11 -10.33 7.24
CA ARG A 182 -5.13 -9.29 7.21
C ARG A 182 -4.69 -7.88 6.83
N ALA A 183 -3.39 -7.57 6.81
CA ALA A 183 -2.84 -6.25 6.45
C ALA A 183 -1.32 -6.34 6.22
N ALA A 184 -0.68 -5.18 5.94
CA ALA A 184 0.77 -4.98 5.80
C ALA A 184 1.40 -5.69 4.60
N GLU A 185 0.63 -5.97 3.55
CA GLU A 185 1.10 -6.58 2.31
C GLU A 185 2.06 -5.66 1.55
N ASP A 186 1.78 -4.38 1.56
CA ASP A 186 2.57 -3.33 0.93
C ASP A 186 3.91 -3.14 1.65
N ILE A 187 3.88 -3.01 2.96
CA ILE A 187 5.08 -2.87 3.79
C ILE A 187 5.94 -4.13 3.69
N GLU A 188 5.33 -5.32 3.63
CA GLU A 188 6.02 -6.59 3.47
C GLU A 188 6.71 -6.69 2.09
N LEU A 189 6.04 -6.23 1.03
CA LEU A 189 6.62 -6.14 -0.30
C LEU A 189 7.84 -5.20 -0.31
N LEU A 190 7.70 -3.98 0.22
CA LEU A 190 8.75 -2.98 0.24
C LEU A 190 9.97 -3.44 1.05
N GLU A 191 9.78 -4.15 2.17
CA GLU A 191 10.86 -4.79 2.92
C GLU A 191 11.61 -5.85 2.09
N ARG A 192 10.88 -6.63 1.25
CA ARG A 192 11.52 -7.60 0.35
C ARG A 192 12.25 -6.94 -0.80
N VAL A 193 11.77 -5.83 -1.33
CA VAL A 193 12.49 -5.03 -2.34
C VAL A 193 13.87 -4.62 -1.79
N ILE A 194 13.92 -4.06 -0.58
CA ILE A 194 15.17 -3.65 0.06
C ILE A 194 16.05 -4.88 0.40
N ALA A 195 15.45 -5.97 0.88
CA ALA A 195 16.18 -7.20 1.17
C ALA A 195 16.76 -7.86 -0.08
N HIS A 196 16.19 -7.61 -1.26
CA HIS A 196 16.71 -8.05 -2.57
C HIS A 196 17.91 -7.22 -3.05
N GLY A 197 18.28 -6.17 -2.30
CA GLY A 197 19.41 -5.29 -2.63
C GLY A 197 19.02 -4.03 -3.41
N ALA A 198 17.73 -3.82 -3.65
CA ALA A 198 17.24 -2.62 -4.32
C ALA A 198 17.06 -1.45 -3.33
N SER A 199 17.09 -0.23 -3.86
CA SER A 199 16.72 0.98 -3.12
C SER A 199 15.32 1.43 -3.50
N ILE A 200 14.63 2.05 -2.55
CA ILE A 200 13.31 2.66 -2.73
C ILE A 200 13.41 4.15 -2.48
N ARG A 201 12.90 4.96 -3.41
CA ARG A 201 12.78 6.40 -3.26
C ARG A 201 11.40 6.76 -2.74
N TYR A 202 11.34 7.46 -1.62
CA TYR A 202 10.16 8.19 -1.21
C TYR A 202 10.21 9.60 -1.80
N SER A 203 9.32 9.89 -2.75
CA SER A 203 9.20 11.19 -3.42
C SER A 203 8.00 11.95 -2.86
N PRO A 204 8.19 13.04 -2.10
CA PRO A 204 7.08 13.78 -1.51
C PRO A 204 6.23 14.53 -2.55
N ALA A 205 6.70 14.67 -3.78
CA ALA A 205 5.95 15.25 -4.90
C ALA A 205 4.95 14.25 -5.51
N ALA A 206 5.16 12.93 -5.33
CA ALA A 206 4.22 11.92 -5.76
C ALA A 206 3.05 11.84 -4.77
N ILE A 207 1.95 12.51 -5.07
CA ILE A 207 0.80 12.64 -4.17
C ILE A 207 -0.36 11.79 -4.64
N VAL A 208 -0.97 11.09 -3.70
CA VAL A 208 -2.26 10.42 -3.85
C VAL A 208 -3.18 10.92 -2.74
N TYR A 209 -4.40 11.30 -3.09
CA TYR A 209 -5.43 11.71 -2.14
C TYR A 209 -6.34 10.54 -1.81
N HIS A 210 -6.37 10.14 -0.54
CA HIS A 210 -7.16 9.01 -0.07
C HIS A 210 -8.50 9.46 0.51
N GLU A 211 -9.55 8.70 0.26
CA GLU A 211 -10.88 8.93 0.81
C GLU A 211 -10.86 8.99 2.34
N LEU A 212 -11.65 9.90 2.90
CA LEU A 212 -11.89 9.92 4.34
C LEU A 212 -12.83 8.78 4.74
N LYS A 213 -12.59 8.18 5.91
CA LYS A 213 -13.43 7.11 6.46
C LYS A 213 -14.09 7.55 7.76
N ARG A 214 -15.14 6.85 8.18
CA ARG A 214 -15.75 7.09 9.50
C ARG A 214 -14.79 6.57 10.59
N PRO A 215 -14.79 7.19 11.80
CA PRO A 215 -14.00 6.68 12.92
C PRO A 215 -14.23 5.20 13.24
N VAL A 216 -15.49 4.72 13.09
CA VAL A 216 -15.83 3.31 13.31
C VAL A 216 -15.10 2.38 12.33
N ASP A 217 -14.98 2.77 11.06
CA ASP A 217 -14.28 1.97 10.04
C ASP A 217 -12.80 1.80 10.40
N ARG A 218 -12.19 2.79 11.06
CA ARG A 218 -10.82 2.70 11.60
C ARG A 218 -10.72 1.76 12.80
N LEU A 219 -11.68 1.81 13.70
CA LEU A 219 -11.71 0.92 14.88
C LEU A 219 -11.81 -0.55 14.45
N GLU A 220 -12.68 -0.85 13.48
CA GLU A 220 -12.85 -2.19 12.92
C GLU A 220 -11.54 -2.72 12.30
N ARG A 221 -10.72 -1.84 11.71
CA ARG A 221 -9.42 -2.18 11.12
C ARG A 221 -8.27 -2.23 12.12
N GLY A 222 -8.44 -1.73 13.36
CA GLY A 222 -7.38 -1.65 14.35
C GLY A 222 -6.72 -3.00 14.64
N ILE A 223 -7.51 -4.04 14.97
CA ILE A 223 -6.99 -5.39 15.21
C ILE A 223 -6.39 -6.00 13.93
N PRO A 224 -7.06 -6.02 12.75
CA PRO A 224 -6.47 -6.49 11.49
C PRO A 224 -5.14 -5.85 11.15
N TYR A 225 -5.03 -4.53 11.24
CA TYR A 225 -3.79 -3.79 10.93
C TYR A 225 -2.68 -4.10 11.92
N GLY A 226 -2.99 -4.08 13.22
CA GLY A 226 -2.05 -4.51 14.26
C GLY A 226 -1.56 -5.94 14.01
N PHE A 227 -2.46 -6.87 13.67
CA PHE A 227 -2.14 -8.27 13.41
C PHE A 227 -1.17 -8.44 12.24
N GLY A 228 -1.42 -7.78 11.11
CA GLY A 228 -0.52 -7.78 9.95
C GLY A 228 0.87 -7.22 10.30
N MET A 229 0.91 -6.08 10.97
CA MET A 229 2.16 -5.46 11.43
C MET A 229 2.93 -6.36 12.41
N GLY A 230 2.24 -6.99 13.35
CA GLY A 230 2.85 -7.94 14.28
C GLY A 230 3.46 -9.15 13.57
N ALA A 231 2.75 -9.71 12.58
CA ALA A 231 3.23 -10.83 11.78
C ALA A 231 4.44 -10.44 10.91
N LEU A 232 4.44 -9.24 10.33
CA LEU A 232 5.60 -8.68 9.61
C LEU A 232 6.80 -8.55 10.53
N ILE A 233 6.65 -7.88 11.67
CA ILE A 233 7.74 -7.67 12.65
C ILE A 233 8.35 -9.00 13.08
N ALA A 234 7.54 -10.05 13.29
CA ALA A 234 8.03 -11.37 13.67
C ALA A 234 8.93 -12.01 12.60
N ARG A 235 8.78 -11.62 11.33
CA ARG A 235 9.54 -12.15 10.19
C ARG A 235 10.82 -11.38 9.88
N LEU A 236 10.96 -10.17 10.38
CA LEU A 236 12.18 -9.39 10.19
C LEU A 236 13.41 -10.10 10.78
N PRO A 237 14.63 -9.84 10.28
CA PRO A 237 15.87 -10.29 10.87
C PRO A 237 15.95 -9.92 12.36
N ARG A 238 16.66 -10.74 13.20
CA ARG A 238 16.66 -10.58 14.66
C ARG A 238 17.00 -9.16 15.13
N GLY A 239 17.97 -8.50 14.50
CA GLY A 239 18.39 -7.13 14.86
C GLY A 239 17.29 -6.11 14.57
N ALA A 240 16.79 -6.08 13.34
CA ALA A 240 15.71 -5.20 12.91
C ALA A 240 14.42 -5.45 13.69
N ARG A 241 14.06 -6.71 13.93
CA ARG A 241 12.83 -7.11 14.64
C ARG A 241 12.70 -6.49 16.03
N ARG A 242 13.74 -6.53 16.84
CA ARG A 242 13.70 -5.96 18.21
C ARG A 242 13.51 -4.45 18.18
N TRP A 243 14.26 -3.79 17.32
CA TRP A 243 14.19 -2.33 17.16
C TRP A 243 12.83 -1.89 16.62
N THR A 244 12.36 -2.50 15.54
CA THR A 244 11.05 -2.20 14.92
C THR A 244 9.91 -2.46 15.91
N ALA A 245 9.94 -3.57 16.65
CA ALA A 245 8.93 -3.84 17.67
C ALA A 245 8.89 -2.76 18.76
N ARG A 246 10.04 -2.32 19.27
CA ARG A 246 10.11 -1.25 20.28
C ARG A 246 9.62 0.08 19.72
N ARG A 247 9.97 0.41 18.47
CA ARG A 247 9.53 1.64 17.81
C ARG A 247 8.02 1.62 17.58
N TYR A 248 7.47 0.49 17.13
CA TYR A 248 6.03 0.32 16.94
C TYR A 248 5.26 0.51 18.25
N VAL A 249 5.66 -0.19 19.32
CA VAL A 249 5.02 -0.04 20.64
C VAL A 249 5.12 1.41 21.12
N ARG A 250 6.28 2.05 21.02
CA ARG A 250 6.45 3.48 21.40
C ARG A 250 5.55 4.40 20.61
N MET A 251 5.38 4.17 19.31
CA MET A 251 4.46 4.94 18.46
C MET A 251 3.03 4.79 18.97
N GLN A 252 2.53 3.57 19.13
CA GLN A 252 1.17 3.31 19.59
C GLN A 252 0.90 3.85 21.00
N THR A 253 1.86 3.74 21.92
CA THR A 253 1.71 4.27 23.29
C THR A 253 1.73 5.80 23.31
N ARG A 254 2.50 6.46 22.43
CA ARG A 254 2.47 7.91 22.26
C ARG A 254 1.13 8.37 21.69
N ASP A 255 0.60 7.66 20.69
CA ASP A 255 -0.69 7.97 20.07
C ASP A 255 -1.83 7.80 21.09
N LEU A 256 -1.78 6.72 21.90
CA LEU A 256 -2.71 6.51 23.02
C LEU A 256 -2.65 7.68 24.02
N GLY A 257 -1.46 8.03 24.50
CA GLY A 257 -1.29 9.13 25.46
C GLY A 257 -1.79 10.47 24.91
N THR A 258 -1.46 10.78 23.65
CA THR A 258 -1.93 12.01 22.99
C THR A 258 -3.44 12.01 22.81
N ALA A 259 -4.04 10.87 22.48
CA ALA A 259 -5.48 10.72 22.30
C ALA A 259 -6.25 10.90 23.62
N VAL A 260 -5.73 10.33 24.70
CA VAL A 260 -6.31 10.49 26.06
C VAL A 260 -6.23 11.95 26.50
N LEU A 261 -5.08 12.60 26.38
CA LEU A 261 -4.87 14.00 26.74
C LEU A 261 -5.79 14.97 25.95
N ARG A 262 -6.12 14.62 24.71
CA ARG A 262 -7.01 15.40 23.83
C ARG A 262 -8.46 14.95 23.85
N LEU A 263 -8.85 14.05 24.77
CA LEU A 263 -10.20 13.45 24.90
C LEU A 263 -10.72 12.80 23.59
N ARG A 264 -9.82 12.29 22.76
CA ARG A 264 -10.15 11.60 21.50
C ARG A 264 -10.29 10.10 21.75
N LEU A 265 -11.34 9.69 22.46
CA LEU A 265 -11.54 8.33 22.94
C LEU A 265 -11.45 7.26 21.86
N TRP A 266 -11.98 7.53 20.65
CA TRP A 266 -11.91 6.58 19.54
C TRP A 266 -10.45 6.33 19.06
N ARG A 267 -9.57 7.36 19.08
CA ARG A 267 -8.12 7.19 18.77
C ARG A 267 -7.41 6.41 19.86
N ALA A 268 -7.79 6.61 21.12
CA ALA A 268 -7.23 5.83 22.20
C ALA A 268 -7.61 4.34 22.05
N ALA A 269 -8.89 4.05 21.72
CA ALA A 269 -9.35 2.70 21.44
C ALA A 269 -8.62 2.08 20.24
N GLU A 270 -8.44 2.81 19.14
CA GLU A 270 -7.68 2.35 17.97
C GLU A 270 -6.25 1.93 18.35
N ALA A 271 -5.50 2.76 19.07
CA ALA A 271 -4.14 2.45 19.50
C ALA A 271 -4.07 1.17 20.35
N VAL A 272 -5.03 0.95 21.25
CA VAL A 272 -5.13 -0.29 22.02
C VAL A 272 -5.40 -1.49 21.12
N LEU A 273 -6.34 -1.38 20.18
CA LEU A 273 -6.67 -2.46 19.24
C LEU A 273 -5.48 -2.81 18.35
N MET A 274 -4.71 -1.82 17.92
CA MET A 274 -3.46 -2.02 17.16
C MET A 274 -2.41 -2.79 17.97
N LEU A 275 -2.24 -2.48 19.26
CA LEU A 275 -1.31 -3.20 20.14
C LEU A 275 -1.74 -4.65 20.41
N VAL A 276 -3.03 -4.87 20.67
CA VAL A 276 -3.60 -6.22 20.84
C VAL A 276 -3.40 -7.04 19.57
N GLY A 277 -3.77 -6.49 18.42
CA GLY A 277 -3.56 -7.12 17.12
C GLY A 277 -2.09 -7.47 16.87
N ALA A 278 -1.17 -6.52 17.12
CA ALA A 278 0.26 -6.73 16.90
C ALA A 278 0.83 -7.85 17.79
N THR A 279 0.37 -7.96 19.03
CA THR A 279 0.80 -9.04 19.93
C THR A 279 0.35 -10.40 19.39
N ALA A 280 -0.92 -10.55 19.00
CA ALA A 280 -1.45 -11.76 18.40
C ALA A 280 -0.75 -12.12 17.07
N GLY A 281 -0.54 -11.11 16.22
CA GLY A 281 0.15 -11.28 14.93
C GLY A 281 1.60 -11.73 15.07
N ARG A 282 2.32 -11.24 16.09
CA ARG A 282 3.69 -11.69 16.38
C ARG A 282 3.73 -13.17 16.74
N ILE A 283 2.81 -13.63 17.56
CA ILE A 283 2.70 -15.06 17.92
C ILE A 283 2.42 -15.90 16.67
N ALA A 284 1.44 -15.50 15.85
CA ALA A 284 1.10 -16.17 14.61
C ALA A 284 2.25 -16.18 13.57
N GLY A 285 3.03 -15.11 13.53
CA GLY A 285 4.20 -14.96 12.64
C GLY A 285 5.37 -15.87 12.99
N ILE A 286 5.61 -16.12 14.28
CA ILE A 286 6.71 -16.97 14.77
C ILE A 286 6.44 -18.45 14.45
N GLY A 287 5.22 -18.93 14.66
CA GLY A 287 4.88 -20.37 14.57
C GLY A 287 5.08 -21.02 13.19
N ARG A 288 5.38 -20.26 12.13
CA ARG A 288 5.69 -20.78 10.77
C ARG A 288 7.18 -20.80 10.42
N ARG A 289 8.01 -19.95 11.05
CA ARG A 289 9.47 -20.01 10.83
C ARG A 289 10.04 -21.37 11.23
N ASP A 290 9.59 -21.90 12.36
CA ASP A 290 10.05 -23.20 12.86
C ASP A 290 9.61 -24.39 12.00
N ARG A 291 8.46 -24.31 11.32
CA ARG A 291 7.96 -25.39 10.45
C ARG A 291 8.66 -25.44 9.09
N ARG A 292 9.11 -24.31 8.51
CA ARG A 292 9.90 -24.31 7.26
C ARG A 292 11.37 -24.65 7.50
N ALA A 293 11.94 -24.24 8.62
CA ALA A 293 13.31 -24.60 9.00
C ALA A 293 13.45 -26.09 9.36
N ARG A 294 12.35 -26.76 9.73
CA ARG A 294 12.33 -28.22 10.04
C ARG A 294 11.99 -29.12 8.85
N ARG A 295 11.56 -28.54 7.71
CA ARG A 295 11.44 -29.22 6.42
C ARG A 295 12.61 -28.70 5.57
N GLY A 296 13.81 -29.27 5.82
CA GLY A 296 14.95 -29.11 4.93
C GLY A 296 14.66 -29.71 3.54
N PRO A 297 15.55 -29.44 2.56
CA PRO A 297 15.35 -29.80 1.17
C PRO A 297 15.05 -31.29 0.98
#